data_8fc0d975aa9dc87383412439178df87d
#
_entry.id   8fc0d975aa9dc87383412439178df87d
#
_cell.length_a   1.000
_cell.length_b   1.000
_cell.length_c   1.000
_cell.angle_alpha   90.00
_cell.angle_beta   90.00
_cell.angle_gamma   90.00
#
_symmetry.space_group_name_H-M   'P 1'
#
loop_
_entity.id
_entity.type
_entity.pdbx_description
1 polymer ?
#
loop_
_entity_poly.entity_id
_entity_poly.type
_entity_poly.pdbx_seq_one_letter_code
_entity_poly.pdbx_strand_id
1 'polypeptide(L)'
;MLGELNPSVSESIAETANRLAETSLVYNKEMAEAKNRVIKRNGNNLKAIHVERLLTEVAPASLLFEILYPLGFKPLQIKDIFHSLSGQPGKRFISPEWEAVRDREYLLLQTRTIESTTDPTPQLCIKTLDLSDDFIIPKEKDVACLDADKVIRPLIIRKWQKGDKFVPFGMTGKKNVSDYLTDRKFSLFEKENQYVVC
;
A
#
# COMPACT_ATOMS: atom_id res chain seq x y z
N MET A 1 -47.88 -4.40 23.69
CA MET A 1 -46.93 -4.90 24.71
C MET A 1 -46.05 -3.81 25.32
N LEU A 2 -45.11 -3.15 24.60
CA LEU A 2 -44.27 -2.11 25.21
C LEU A 2 -45.06 -0.83 25.57
N GLY A 3 -46.03 -0.41 24.77
CA GLY A 3 -46.87 0.74 25.02
C GLY A 3 -47.88 0.59 26.17
N GLU A 4 -48.20 -0.63 26.58
CA GLU A 4 -49.05 -0.94 27.74
C GLU A 4 -48.28 -0.76 29.05
N LEU A 5 -46.94 -0.92 29.03
CA LEU A 5 -46.05 -0.70 30.18
C LEU A 5 -45.65 0.74 30.36
N ASN A 6 -45.50 1.49 29.24
CA ASN A 6 -45.13 2.91 29.24
C ASN A 6 -45.79 3.61 28.03
N PRO A 7 -46.85 4.39 28.22
CA PRO A 7 -47.53 5.11 27.12
C PRO A 7 -46.62 6.05 26.33
N SER A 8 -45.55 6.61 26.94
CA SER A 8 -44.63 7.55 26.31
C SER A 8 -43.38 6.85 25.68
N VAL A 9 -43.36 5.52 25.65
CA VAL A 9 -42.19 4.79 25.13
C VAL A 9 -41.86 5.12 23.67
N SER A 10 -42.89 5.25 22.85
CA SER A 10 -42.71 5.57 21.43
C SER A 10 -42.16 6.99 21.23
N GLU A 11 -42.59 7.93 22.03
CA GLU A 11 -42.11 9.32 22.01
C GLU A 11 -40.65 9.40 22.48
N SER A 12 -40.30 8.75 23.57
CA SER A 12 -38.94 8.67 24.09
C SER A 12 -37.98 8.01 23.10
N ILE A 13 -38.40 6.96 22.39
CA ILE A 13 -37.62 6.33 21.33
C ILE A 13 -37.41 7.30 20.17
N ALA A 14 -38.46 8.02 19.74
CA ALA A 14 -38.36 8.98 18.66
C ALA A 14 -37.40 10.15 19.00
N GLU A 15 -37.52 10.70 20.22
CA GLU A 15 -36.60 11.74 20.70
C GLU A 15 -35.14 11.24 20.74
N THR A 16 -34.92 10.01 21.23
CA THR A 16 -33.59 9.42 21.27
C THR A 16 -33.03 9.20 19.86
N ALA A 17 -33.86 8.73 18.94
CA ALA A 17 -33.48 8.55 17.54
C ALA A 17 -33.10 9.89 16.88
N ASN A 18 -33.86 10.96 17.15
CA ASN A 18 -33.54 12.31 16.62
C ASN A 18 -32.21 12.83 17.17
N ARG A 19 -31.94 12.69 18.47
CA ARG A 19 -30.66 13.07 19.07
C ARG A 19 -29.49 12.28 18.48
N LEU A 20 -29.67 10.98 18.27
CA LEU A 20 -28.64 10.15 17.62
C LEU A 20 -28.41 10.56 16.17
N ALA A 21 -29.47 10.91 15.45
CA ALA A 21 -29.36 11.41 14.07
C ALA A 21 -28.54 12.71 14.01
N GLU A 22 -28.80 13.68 14.87
CA GLU A 22 -28.02 14.93 14.96
C GLU A 22 -26.57 14.67 15.35
N THR A 23 -26.35 13.82 16.35
CA THR A 23 -24.99 13.43 16.77
C THR A 23 -24.22 12.76 15.64
N SER A 24 -24.90 11.92 14.83
CA SER A 24 -24.27 11.25 13.69
C SER A 24 -23.78 12.22 12.61
N LEU A 25 -24.43 13.36 12.42
CA LEU A 25 -23.96 14.39 11.47
C LEU A 25 -22.60 14.96 11.90
N VAL A 26 -22.44 15.27 13.20
CA VAL A 26 -21.18 15.78 13.76
C VAL A 26 -20.10 14.70 13.66
N TYR A 27 -20.43 13.47 14.05
CA TYR A 27 -19.53 12.33 13.97
C TYR A 27 -19.05 12.09 12.53
N ASN A 28 -19.96 12.03 11.57
CA ASN A 28 -19.63 11.77 10.17
C ASN A 28 -18.76 12.88 9.56
N LYS A 29 -19.03 14.14 9.92
CA LYS A 29 -18.21 15.28 9.49
C LYS A 29 -16.78 15.15 10.02
N GLU A 30 -16.61 14.95 11.32
CA GLU A 30 -15.29 14.81 11.94
C GLU A 30 -14.53 13.58 11.38
N MET A 31 -15.21 12.45 11.19
CA MET A 31 -14.60 11.26 10.59
C MET A 31 -14.13 11.51 9.16
N ALA A 32 -14.88 12.27 8.36
CA ALA A 32 -14.49 12.63 7.00
C ALA A 32 -13.23 13.52 7.00
N GLU A 33 -13.18 14.51 7.87
CA GLU A 33 -12.02 15.40 8.04
C GLU A 33 -10.80 14.62 8.54
N ALA A 34 -10.97 13.77 9.55
CA ALA A 34 -9.91 12.91 10.09
C ALA A 34 -9.35 11.96 9.02
N LYS A 35 -10.23 11.33 8.20
CA LYS A 35 -9.78 10.51 7.07
C LYS A 35 -8.88 11.30 6.10
N ASN A 36 -9.21 12.55 5.81
CA ASN A 36 -8.41 13.41 4.93
C ASN A 36 -7.05 13.79 5.54
N ARG A 37 -6.96 13.91 6.87
CA ARG A 37 -5.71 14.21 7.58
C ARG A 37 -4.74 13.03 7.58
N VAL A 38 -5.25 11.80 7.66
CA VAL A 38 -4.42 10.60 7.84
C VAL A 38 -4.15 9.82 6.57
N ILE A 39 -5.02 9.92 5.55
CA ILE A 39 -4.90 9.14 4.30
C ILE A 39 -4.15 9.94 3.24
N LYS A 40 -3.07 9.34 2.71
CA LYS A 40 -2.44 9.75 1.45
C LYS A 40 -2.85 8.79 0.35
N ARG A 41 -3.22 9.31 -0.81
CA ARG A 41 -3.52 8.53 -2.01
C ARG A 41 -2.29 8.51 -2.91
N ASN A 42 -1.78 7.32 -3.23
CA ASN A 42 -0.69 7.11 -4.17
C ASN A 42 -1.22 6.32 -5.38
N GLY A 43 -1.80 7.04 -6.34
CA GLY A 43 -2.43 6.40 -7.51
C GLY A 43 -3.81 5.80 -7.20
N ASN A 44 -4.35 5.04 -8.16
CA ASN A 44 -5.74 4.55 -8.10
C ASN A 44 -5.93 3.35 -7.14
N ASN A 45 -4.90 2.56 -6.90
CA ASN A 45 -5.02 1.27 -6.22
C ASN A 45 -4.27 1.20 -4.88
N LEU A 46 -3.54 2.23 -4.50
CA LEU A 46 -2.77 2.28 -3.26
C LEU A 46 -3.21 3.45 -2.37
N LYS A 47 -3.59 3.15 -1.13
CA LYS A 47 -3.85 4.13 -0.09
C LYS A 47 -2.82 3.92 1.03
N ALA A 48 -2.28 4.99 1.59
CA ALA A 48 -1.36 4.95 2.70
C ALA A 48 -1.95 5.72 3.89
N ILE A 49 -2.13 5.06 5.03
CA ILE A 49 -2.55 5.68 6.28
C ILE A 49 -1.30 5.98 7.09
N HIS A 50 -1.06 7.25 7.42
CA HIS A 50 0.06 7.65 8.27
C HIS A 50 -0.21 7.24 9.72
N VAL A 51 0.59 6.32 10.25
CA VAL A 51 0.34 5.68 11.55
C VAL A 51 0.40 6.69 12.69
N GLU A 52 1.42 7.52 12.77
CA GLU A 52 1.58 8.51 13.83
C GLU A 52 0.40 9.50 13.84
N ARG A 53 0.00 10.02 12.67
CA ARG A 53 -1.16 10.92 12.57
C ARG A 53 -2.45 10.23 12.99
N LEU A 54 -2.63 8.97 12.59
CA LEU A 54 -3.78 8.19 13.03
C LEU A 54 -3.83 8.05 14.55
N LEU A 55 -2.69 7.74 15.19
CA LEU A 55 -2.62 7.53 16.63
C LEU A 55 -2.80 8.82 17.45
N THR A 56 -2.59 10.00 16.84
CA THR A 56 -2.81 11.31 17.47
C THR A 56 -4.23 11.85 17.30
N GLU A 57 -5.09 11.19 16.50
CA GLU A 57 -6.49 11.57 16.36
C GLU A 57 -7.29 11.30 17.64
N VAL A 58 -8.41 11.99 17.81
CA VAL A 58 -9.25 11.90 19.03
C VAL A 58 -9.76 10.47 19.29
N ALA A 59 -10.10 9.74 18.23
CA ALA A 59 -10.64 8.39 18.29
C ALA A 59 -9.96 7.46 17.26
N PRO A 60 -8.67 7.11 17.45
CA PRO A 60 -7.87 6.44 16.42
C PRO A 60 -8.40 5.04 16.06
N ALA A 61 -8.91 4.29 17.03
CA ALA A 61 -9.48 2.97 16.78
C ALA A 61 -10.78 3.04 15.98
N SER A 62 -11.65 4.00 16.30
CA SER A 62 -12.89 4.23 15.54
C SER A 62 -12.59 4.73 14.13
N LEU A 63 -11.63 5.64 13.99
CA LEU A 63 -11.21 6.14 12.67
C LEU A 63 -10.65 5.01 11.80
N LEU A 64 -9.82 4.15 12.36
CA LEU A 64 -9.30 2.98 11.63
C LEU A 64 -10.42 2.03 11.23
N PHE A 65 -11.40 1.82 12.12
CA PHE A 65 -12.58 1.01 11.81
C PHE A 65 -13.37 1.58 10.63
N GLU A 66 -13.66 2.88 10.65
CA GLU A 66 -14.37 3.60 9.59
C GLU A 66 -13.64 3.60 8.24
N ILE A 67 -12.31 3.42 8.25
CA ILE A 67 -11.51 3.30 7.03
C ILE A 67 -11.51 1.86 6.50
N LEU A 68 -11.34 0.87 7.37
CA LEU A 68 -11.07 -0.52 6.97
C LEU A 68 -12.34 -1.36 6.82
N TYR A 69 -13.38 -1.09 7.61
CA TYR A 69 -14.62 -1.88 7.55
C TYR A 69 -15.29 -1.86 6.18
N PRO A 70 -15.41 -0.70 5.48
CA PRO A 70 -15.92 -0.65 4.11
C PRO A 70 -15.03 -1.37 3.08
N LEU A 71 -13.77 -1.66 3.42
CA LEU A 71 -12.83 -2.42 2.59
C LEU A 71 -12.91 -3.94 2.84
N GLY A 72 -13.92 -4.39 3.60
CA GLY A 72 -14.18 -5.80 3.86
C GLY A 72 -13.33 -6.44 4.97
N PHE A 73 -12.58 -5.66 5.75
CA PHE A 73 -11.92 -6.19 6.94
C PHE A 73 -12.93 -6.42 8.07
N LYS A 74 -12.84 -7.59 8.72
CA LYS A 74 -13.72 -7.94 9.84
C LYS A 74 -13.35 -7.17 11.11
N PRO A 75 -14.30 -6.91 12.04
CA PRO A 75 -14.02 -6.14 13.28
C PRO A 75 -12.82 -6.67 14.08
N LEU A 76 -12.69 -7.99 14.21
CA LEU A 76 -11.57 -8.61 14.92
C LEU A 76 -10.24 -8.36 14.20
N GLN A 77 -10.20 -8.47 12.86
CA GLN A 77 -9.01 -8.16 12.08
C GLN A 77 -8.61 -6.68 12.24
N ILE A 78 -9.59 -5.75 12.27
CA ILE A 78 -9.32 -4.32 12.45
C ILE A 78 -8.68 -4.06 13.81
N LYS A 79 -9.14 -4.75 14.86
CA LYS A 79 -8.53 -4.70 16.18
C LYS A 79 -7.08 -5.21 16.16
N ASP A 80 -6.82 -6.32 15.47
CA ASP A 80 -5.46 -6.89 15.32
C ASP A 80 -4.56 -5.96 14.51
N ILE A 81 -5.10 -5.31 13.45
CA ILE A 81 -4.39 -4.29 12.69
C ILE A 81 -4.01 -3.13 13.59
N PHE A 82 -4.96 -2.61 14.38
CA PHE A 82 -4.72 -1.50 15.30
C PHE A 82 -3.60 -1.82 16.29
N HIS A 83 -3.63 -2.99 16.92
CA HIS A 83 -2.56 -3.43 17.83
C HIS A 83 -1.21 -3.58 17.13
N SER A 84 -1.21 -3.92 15.84
CA SER A 84 0.03 -4.06 15.07
C SER A 84 0.70 -2.73 14.71
N LEU A 85 -0.02 -1.61 14.82
CA LEU A 85 0.53 -0.29 14.45
C LEU A 85 1.74 0.11 15.27
N SER A 86 1.78 -0.29 16.54
CA SER A 86 2.92 -0.04 17.45
C SER A 86 4.03 -1.10 17.35
N GLY A 87 3.82 -2.13 16.52
CA GLY A 87 4.74 -3.25 16.36
C GLY A 87 5.72 -3.07 15.19
N GLN A 88 6.46 -4.17 14.92
CA GLN A 88 7.42 -4.22 13.81
C GLN A 88 6.70 -4.18 12.45
N PRO A 89 7.31 -3.53 11.41
CA PRO A 89 6.82 -3.56 10.05
C PRO A 89 6.80 -4.98 9.45
N GLY A 90 5.94 -5.17 8.42
CA GLY A 90 5.89 -6.42 7.65
C GLY A 90 4.66 -7.27 7.91
N LYS A 91 3.85 -6.95 8.93
CA LYS A 91 2.63 -7.70 9.20
C LYS A 91 1.57 -7.42 8.13
N ARG A 92 0.95 -8.50 7.62
CA ARG A 92 -0.05 -8.47 6.54
C ARG A 92 -1.42 -8.93 7.03
N PHE A 93 -2.46 -8.29 6.51
CA PHE A 93 -3.85 -8.63 6.77
C PHE A 93 -4.61 -8.61 5.45
N ILE A 94 -5.47 -9.58 5.24
CA ILE A 94 -6.15 -9.80 3.96
C ILE A 94 -7.65 -9.76 4.18
N SER A 95 -8.35 -8.95 3.37
CA SER A 95 -9.80 -8.97 3.18
C SER A 95 -10.13 -9.58 1.79
N PRO A 96 -11.38 -9.78 1.42
CA PRO A 96 -11.71 -10.32 0.10
C PRO A 96 -11.11 -9.54 -1.07
N GLU A 97 -11.13 -8.21 -1.00
CA GLU A 97 -10.72 -7.33 -2.10
C GLU A 97 -9.48 -6.49 -1.79
N TRP A 98 -9.05 -6.41 -0.53
CA TRP A 98 -7.95 -5.55 -0.11
C TRP A 98 -6.91 -6.30 0.71
N GLU A 99 -5.70 -5.81 0.64
CA GLU A 99 -4.60 -6.20 1.51
C GLU A 99 -4.08 -4.98 2.26
N ALA A 100 -3.84 -5.16 3.57
CA ALA A 100 -3.24 -4.16 4.43
C ALA A 100 -1.87 -4.64 4.89
N VAL A 101 -0.85 -3.79 4.76
CA VAL A 101 0.53 -4.09 5.19
C VAL A 101 1.05 -2.98 6.09
N ARG A 102 1.50 -3.35 7.28
CA ARG A 102 2.22 -2.43 8.17
C ARG A 102 3.64 -2.20 7.62
N ASP A 103 3.91 -1.00 7.12
CA ASP A 103 5.22 -0.64 6.59
C ASP A 103 5.71 0.69 7.21
N ARG A 104 6.83 0.64 7.94
CA ARG A 104 7.51 1.80 8.57
C ARG A 104 6.52 2.81 9.18
N GLU A 105 6.33 3.98 8.55
CA GLU A 105 5.45 5.07 9.01
C GLU A 105 3.99 4.91 8.58
N TYR A 106 3.70 3.92 7.71
CA TYR A 106 2.41 3.79 7.06
C TYR A 106 1.77 2.42 7.27
N LEU A 107 0.45 2.39 7.29
CA LEU A 107 -0.35 1.23 6.97
C LEU A 107 -0.75 1.37 5.49
N LEU A 108 -0.17 0.53 4.65
CA LEU A 108 -0.42 0.52 3.21
C LEU A 108 -1.63 -0.37 2.92
N LEU A 109 -2.53 0.12 2.06
CA LEU A 109 -3.72 -0.59 1.62
C LEU A 109 -3.68 -0.69 0.10
N GLN A 110 -3.72 -1.91 -0.43
CA GLN A 110 -3.75 -2.18 -1.86
C GLN A 110 -4.94 -3.06 -2.21
N THR A 111 -5.57 -2.80 -3.35
CA THR A 111 -6.56 -3.73 -3.90
C THR A 111 -5.86 -5.03 -4.31
N ARG A 112 -6.44 -6.14 -3.90
CA ARG A 112 -6.02 -7.44 -4.39
C ARG A 112 -6.52 -7.60 -5.81
N THR A 113 -5.60 -7.58 -6.75
CA THR A 113 -5.89 -8.10 -8.07
C THR A 113 -6.01 -9.62 -7.88
N ILE A 114 -7.24 -10.15 -7.87
CA ILE A 114 -7.43 -11.58 -8.06
C ILE A 114 -6.75 -11.84 -9.38
N GLU A 115 -5.76 -12.71 -9.41
CA GLU A 115 -4.93 -13.01 -10.55
C GLU A 115 -5.75 -13.12 -11.85
N SER A 116 -6.11 -11.98 -12.40
CA SER A 116 -6.33 -11.89 -13.82
C SER A 116 -4.93 -11.96 -14.42
N THR A 117 -4.67 -12.99 -15.15
CA THR A 117 -3.45 -13.45 -15.79
C THR A 117 -2.74 -12.42 -16.70
N THR A 118 -2.87 -11.14 -16.42
CA THR A 118 -2.32 -10.04 -17.23
C THR A 118 -1.86 -8.86 -16.37
N ASP A 119 -1.00 -9.09 -15.37
CA ASP A 119 -0.03 -8.06 -15.06
C ASP A 119 0.91 -8.04 -16.28
N PRO A 120 0.88 -7.00 -17.13
CA PRO A 120 1.70 -7.02 -18.33
C PRO A 120 3.16 -7.06 -17.86
N THR A 121 3.80 -8.22 -18.02
CA THR A 121 5.25 -8.31 -17.84
C THR A 121 5.87 -7.20 -18.66
N PRO A 122 6.69 -6.32 -18.09
CA PRO A 122 7.31 -5.25 -18.85
C PRO A 122 7.99 -5.80 -20.07
N GLN A 123 7.76 -5.19 -21.24
CA GLN A 123 8.41 -5.62 -22.47
C GLN A 123 9.80 -5.01 -22.54
N LEU A 124 10.78 -5.85 -22.84
CA LEU A 124 12.17 -5.42 -23.04
C LEU A 124 12.37 -5.07 -24.51
N CYS A 125 12.63 -3.80 -24.79
CA CYS A 125 13.04 -3.34 -26.13
C CYS A 125 14.58 -3.27 -26.18
N ILE A 126 15.20 -4.13 -26.97
CA ILE A 126 16.67 -4.20 -27.10
C ILE A 126 17.03 -3.56 -28.45
N LYS A 127 17.94 -2.56 -28.40
CA LYS A 127 18.56 -1.96 -29.58
C LYS A 127 20.07 -2.13 -29.48
N THR A 128 20.70 -2.60 -30.53
CA THR A 128 22.18 -2.62 -30.62
C THR A 128 22.59 -1.43 -31.46
N LEU A 129 23.52 -0.63 -30.95
CA LEU A 129 24.03 0.56 -31.60
C LEU A 129 25.55 0.46 -31.66
N ASP A 130 26.13 0.88 -32.76
CA ASP A 130 27.57 1.06 -32.85
C ASP A 130 27.98 2.31 -32.07
N LEU A 131 29.02 2.20 -31.27
CA LEU A 131 29.50 3.30 -30.45
C LEU A 131 30.23 4.31 -31.35
N SER A 132 29.69 5.51 -31.49
CA SER A 132 30.37 6.63 -32.10
C SER A 132 31.00 7.56 -31.05
N ASP A 133 32.00 8.35 -31.44
CA ASP A 133 32.67 9.30 -30.51
C ASP A 133 31.68 10.30 -29.90
N ASP A 134 30.59 10.59 -30.60
CA ASP A 134 29.53 11.53 -30.16
C ASP A 134 28.37 10.83 -29.39
N PHE A 135 28.51 9.55 -29.03
CA PHE A 135 27.42 8.84 -28.35
C PHE A 135 27.20 9.36 -26.92
N ILE A 136 26.01 9.87 -26.66
CA ILE A 136 25.60 10.34 -25.34
C ILE A 136 24.74 9.24 -24.67
N ILE A 137 25.18 8.78 -23.52
CA ILE A 137 24.42 7.80 -22.72
C ILE A 137 23.09 8.43 -22.30
N PRO A 138 21.94 7.84 -22.66
CA PRO A 138 20.64 8.31 -22.23
C PRO A 138 20.52 8.36 -20.69
N LYS A 139 19.83 9.39 -20.18
CA LYS A 139 19.63 9.57 -18.73
C LYS A 139 18.21 9.19 -18.27
N GLU A 140 17.41 8.68 -19.18
CA GLU A 140 16.06 8.20 -18.90
C GLU A 140 16.12 7.01 -17.93
N LYS A 141 15.17 6.95 -16.99
CA LYS A 141 15.16 5.94 -15.93
C LYS A 141 14.83 4.52 -16.42
N ASP A 142 14.23 4.43 -17.57
CA ASP A 142 13.78 3.22 -18.26
C ASP A 142 14.74 2.72 -19.33
N VAL A 143 15.87 3.41 -19.51
CA VAL A 143 16.91 3.06 -20.49
C VAL A 143 18.20 2.66 -19.77
N ALA A 144 18.74 1.48 -20.12
CA ALA A 144 20.03 1.02 -19.68
C ALA A 144 20.95 0.77 -20.88
N CYS A 145 22.16 1.33 -20.84
CA CYS A 145 23.20 1.06 -21.83
C CYS A 145 24.17 0.02 -21.27
N LEU A 146 24.33 -1.08 -21.99
CA LEU A 146 25.21 -2.20 -21.61
C LEU A 146 26.18 -2.48 -22.75
N ASP A 147 27.35 -2.97 -22.41
CA ASP A 147 28.34 -3.46 -23.36
C ASP A 147 27.80 -4.76 -24.00
N ALA A 148 27.54 -4.72 -25.31
CA ALA A 148 26.89 -5.80 -26.03
C ALA A 148 27.71 -7.11 -25.99
N ASP A 149 29.05 -7.00 -25.96
CA ASP A 149 29.96 -8.15 -25.93
C ASP A 149 29.98 -8.87 -24.59
N LYS A 150 29.52 -8.20 -23.53
CA LYS A 150 29.42 -8.75 -22.17
C LYS A 150 28.04 -9.25 -21.81
N VAL A 151 27.04 -9.01 -22.67
CA VAL A 151 25.66 -9.43 -22.43
C VAL A 151 25.43 -10.86 -22.92
N ILE A 152 25.16 -11.77 -21.98
CA ILE A 152 24.82 -13.15 -22.30
C ILE A 152 23.33 -13.19 -22.71
N ARG A 153 23.04 -13.70 -23.91
CA ARG A 153 21.68 -13.85 -24.44
C ARG A 153 21.18 -15.29 -24.32
N PRO A 154 19.85 -15.53 -24.17
CA PRO A 154 18.74 -14.55 -24.19
C PRO A 154 18.61 -13.81 -22.86
N LEU A 155 18.23 -12.53 -22.91
CA LEU A 155 17.84 -11.75 -21.72
C LEU A 155 16.42 -12.12 -21.32
N ILE A 156 16.26 -12.43 -20.04
CA ILE A 156 14.97 -12.81 -19.44
C ILE A 156 14.55 -11.73 -18.45
N ILE A 157 13.32 -11.25 -18.58
CA ILE A 157 12.69 -10.37 -17.62
C ILE A 157 11.79 -11.16 -16.68
N ARG A 158 12.00 -11.03 -15.38
CA ARG A 158 11.19 -11.69 -14.35
C ARG A 158 11.08 -10.85 -13.08
N LYS A 159 10.10 -11.16 -12.24
CA LYS A 159 10.10 -10.60 -10.88
C LYS A 159 11.35 -11.04 -10.14
N TRP A 160 11.91 -10.11 -9.34
CA TRP A 160 13.09 -10.43 -8.54
C TRP A 160 12.77 -11.52 -7.50
N GLN A 161 13.78 -12.26 -7.07
CA GLN A 161 13.67 -13.33 -6.09
C GLN A 161 14.70 -13.13 -4.97
N LYS A 162 14.40 -13.68 -3.79
CA LYS A 162 15.35 -13.67 -2.67
C LYS A 162 16.64 -14.41 -3.07
N GLY A 163 17.77 -13.72 -2.91
CA GLY A 163 19.07 -14.24 -3.34
C GLY A 163 19.60 -13.61 -4.62
N ASP A 164 18.78 -12.88 -5.39
CA ASP A 164 19.25 -12.12 -6.55
C ASP A 164 20.30 -11.08 -6.15
N LYS A 165 21.38 -11.03 -6.93
CA LYS A 165 22.52 -10.15 -6.70
C LYS A 165 22.92 -9.47 -7.99
N PHE A 166 23.43 -8.26 -7.87
CA PHE A 166 24.02 -7.51 -8.97
C PHE A 166 25.22 -6.71 -8.48
N VAL A 167 26.03 -6.21 -9.40
CA VAL A 167 27.11 -5.26 -9.09
C VAL A 167 26.59 -3.86 -9.42
N PRO A 168 26.38 -2.99 -8.43
CA PRO A 168 25.95 -1.62 -8.69
C PRO A 168 27.01 -0.88 -9.50
N PHE A 169 26.55 0.05 -10.37
CA PHE A 169 27.46 0.87 -11.15
C PHE A 169 28.44 1.64 -10.24
N GLY A 170 29.73 1.60 -10.58
CA GLY A 170 30.80 2.22 -9.80
C GLY A 170 31.25 1.45 -8.57
N MET A 171 30.73 0.24 -8.32
CA MET A 171 31.13 -0.62 -7.21
C MET A 171 31.79 -1.92 -7.71
N THR A 172 32.69 -2.48 -6.91
CA THR A 172 33.35 -3.78 -7.22
C THR A 172 32.67 -4.96 -6.53
N GLY A 173 31.84 -4.72 -5.53
CA GLY A 173 31.16 -5.76 -4.73
C GLY A 173 29.77 -6.09 -5.22
N LYS A 174 29.35 -7.37 -5.03
CA LYS A 174 27.98 -7.80 -5.27
C LYS A 174 27.06 -7.30 -4.15
N LYS A 175 25.89 -6.78 -4.51
CA LYS A 175 24.82 -6.36 -3.60
C LYS A 175 23.56 -7.18 -3.84
N ASN A 176 22.87 -7.58 -2.77
CA ASN A 176 21.55 -8.21 -2.94
C ASN A 176 20.54 -7.20 -3.45
N VAL A 177 19.66 -7.65 -4.35
CA VAL A 177 18.53 -6.82 -4.84
C VAL A 177 17.63 -6.40 -3.68
N SER A 178 17.36 -7.32 -2.71
CA SER A 178 16.58 -7.02 -1.50
C SER A 178 17.14 -5.84 -0.70
N ASP A 179 18.47 -5.81 -0.52
CA ASP A 179 19.14 -4.78 0.26
C ASP A 179 19.13 -3.44 -0.49
N TYR A 180 19.37 -3.49 -1.80
CA TYR A 180 19.29 -2.32 -2.65
C TYR A 180 17.88 -1.67 -2.60
N LEU A 181 16.82 -2.46 -2.72
CA LEU A 181 15.45 -1.96 -2.63
C LEU A 181 15.12 -1.41 -1.24
N THR A 182 15.69 -2.01 -0.18
CA THR A 182 15.54 -1.53 1.20
C THR A 182 16.21 -0.19 1.40
N ASP A 183 17.44 -0.02 0.92
CA ASP A 183 18.21 1.23 1.02
C ASP A 183 17.54 2.37 0.24
N ARG A 184 16.88 2.03 -0.87
CA ARG A 184 16.07 2.96 -1.67
C ARG A 184 14.69 3.24 -1.07
N LYS A 185 14.38 2.66 0.10
CA LYS A 185 13.12 2.83 0.84
C LYS A 185 11.88 2.37 0.08
N PHE A 186 12.02 1.40 -0.83
CA PHE A 186 10.86 0.79 -1.47
C PHE A 186 9.95 0.18 -0.41
N SER A 187 8.65 0.41 -0.53
CA SER A 187 7.63 -0.25 0.28
C SER A 187 7.55 -1.75 -0.04
N LEU A 188 6.88 -2.53 0.81
CA LEU A 188 6.73 -3.97 0.55
C LEU A 188 6.02 -4.24 -0.78
N PHE A 189 4.95 -3.51 -1.09
CA PHE A 189 4.23 -3.65 -2.34
C PHE A 189 5.07 -3.25 -3.57
N GLU A 190 5.84 -2.16 -3.46
CA GLU A 190 6.75 -1.76 -4.53
C GLU A 190 7.85 -2.80 -4.76
N LYS A 191 8.40 -3.40 -3.70
CA LYS A 191 9.40 -4.47 -3.82
C LYS A 191 8.85 -5.69 -4.58
N GLU A 192 7.63 -6.13 -4.26
CA GLU A 192 7.01 -7.29 -4.90
C GLU A 192 6.72 -7.08 -6.39
N ASN A 193 6.59 -5.83 -6.80
CA ASN A 193 6.34 -5.45 -8.19
C ASN A 193 7.61 -5.08 -8.96
N GLN A 194 8.82 -5.28 -8.39
CA GLN A 194 10.06 -5.04 -9.11
C GLN A 194 10.42 -6.19 -10.02
N TYR A 195 10.94 -5.85 -11.19
CA TYR A 195 11.47 -6.80 -12.15
C TYR A 195 12.99 -6.67 -12.25
N VAL A 196 13.62 -7.78 -12.60
CA VAL A 196 15.04 -7.85 -12.93
C VAL A 196 15.20 -8.42 -14.33
N VAL A 197 16.26 -8.00 -15.01
CA VAL A 197 16.70 -8.56 -16.29
C VAL A 197 17.94 -9.41 -16.01
N CYS A 198 17.90 -10.66 -16.46
CA CYS A 198 18.97 -11.65 -16.24
C CYS A 198 19.49 -12.16 -17.57
#